data_8b90c04e56260f95026339372573970b
#
_entry.id   8b90c04e56260f95026339372573970b
#
_cell.length_a   1.000
_cell.length_b   1.000
_cell.length_c   1.000
_cell.angle_alpha   90.00
_cell.angle_beta   90.00
_cell.angle_gamma   90.00
#
_symmetry.space_group_name_H-M   'P 1'
#
loop_
_entity.id
_entity.type
_entity.pdbx_description
1 polymer ?
#
loop_
_entity_poly.entity_id
_entity_poly.type
_entity_poly.pdbx_seq_one_letter_code
_entity_poly.pdbx_strand_id
1 'polypeptide(L)'
;ASDVYKRQINTLAHNPGHFGSSMGAVELTVALHYVFDTPYDRIVWDVGHQAYGHKILTERRDRFYTCRKLNGLSGFPNPAESEYDAFIAGHASNSISAALGMAIATQLKHEQKERKVIAVIGDASIAGGLAFEGLNNASISPNNLLIILNDNDMAIDHNVGGLNEYLVNITCLLYTSPSP
;
A
#
# COMPACT_ATOMS: atom_id res chain seq x y z
N ALA A 1 -4.60 2.01 16.12
CA ALA A 1 -3.46 2.85 15.71
C ALA A 1 -2.40 2.94 16.82
N SER A 2 -2.73 3.37 18.04
CA SER A 2 -1.73 3.62 19.12
C SER A 2 -0.79 2.43 19.39
N ASP A 3 -1.28 1.20 19.42
CA ASP A 3 -0.44 0.01 19.62
C ASP A 3 0.47 -0.25 18.41
N VAL A 4 -0.03 -0.05 17.19
CA VAL A 4 0.74 -0.20 15.97
C VAL A 4 1.91 0.78 15.93
N TYR A 5 1.68 2.04 16.29
CA TYR A 5 2.73 3.05 16.44
C TYR A 5 3.81 2.62 17.43
N LYS A 6 3.41 2.26 18.65
CA LYS A 6 4.35 1.86 19.71
C LYS A 6 5.22 0.69 19.31
N ARG A 7 4.64 -0.33 18.67
CA ARG A 7 5.38 -1.50 18.21
C ARG A 7 6.36 -1.18 17.10
N GLN A 8 5.95 -0.36 16.13
CA GLN A 8 6.86 0.09 15.07
C GLN A 8 8.03 0.86 15.66
N ILE A 9 7.78 1.87 16.53
CA ILE A 9 8.81 2.65 17.17
C ILE A 9 9.80 1.76 17.93
N ASN A 10 9.29 0.88 18.80
CA ASN A 10 10.12 0.00 19.61
C ASN A 10 10.97 -0.97 18.77
N THR A 11 10.39 -1.50 17.71
CA THR A 11 11.13 -2.44 16.83
C THR A 11 12.17 -1.72 15.99
N LEU A 12 11.78 -0.62 15.33
CA LEU A 12 12.65 0.08 14.39
C LEU A 12 13.73 0.93 15.09
N ALA A 13 13.61 1.17 16.39
CA ALA A 13 14.71 1.70 17.19
C ALA A 13 15.91 0.74 17.27
N HIS A 14 15.71 -0.55 17.02
CA HIS A 14 16.75 -1.59 17.15
C HIS A 14 16.97 -2.39 15.83
N ASN A 15 16.05 -2.30 14.89
CA ASN A 15 16.11 -3.02 13.62
C ASN A 15 16.19 -2.03 12.45
N PRO A 16 16.93 -2.35 11.39
CA PRO A 16 16.88 -1.52 10.18
C PRO A 16 15.48 -1.55 9.55
N GLY A 17 15.08 -0.45 8.91
CA GLY A 17 13.78 -0.41 8.22
C GLY A 17 13.36 0.99 7.80
N HIS A 18 12.21 1.06 7.15
CA HIS A 18 11.61 2.31 6.64
C HIS A 18 10.71 2.93 7.71
N PHE A 19 11.31 3.66 8.65
CA PHE A 19 10.61 4.22 9.80
C PHE A 19 9.55 5.25 9.38
N GLY A 20 9.96 6.33 8.74
CA GLY A 20 9.08 7.45 8.38
C GLY A 20 7.91 7.03 7.50
N SER A 21 8.18 6.30 6.42
CA SER A 21 7.16 5.84 5.46
C SER A 21 6.11 4.94 6.11
N SER A 22 6.53 4.05 7.01
CA SER A 22 5.60 3.15 7.69
C SER A 22 4.80 3.85 8.78
N MET A 23 5.38 4.84 9.45
CA MET A 23 4.67 5.64 10.47
C MET A 23 3.57 6.48 9.81
N GLY A 24 3.82 7.08 8.66
CA GLY A 24 2.84 7.87 7.92
C GLY A 24 1.67 7.07 7.33
N ALA A 25 1.76 5.73 7.31
CA ALA A 25 0.70 4.86 6.78
C ALA A 25 -0.12 4.13 7.87
N VAL A 26 0.07 4.43 9.16
CA VAL A 26 -0.58 3.67 10.25
C VAL A 26 -2.09 3.84 10.24
N GLU A 27 -2.60 5.06 10.19
CA GLU A 27 -4.05 5.33 10.18
C GLU A 27 -4.70 4.74 8.94
N LEU A 28 -4.10 4.92 7.78
CA LEU A 28 -4.54 4.32 6.53
C LEU A 28 -4.62 2.79 6.67
N THR A 29 -3.57 2.17 7.20
CA THR A 29 -3.54 0.72 7.39
C THR A 29 -4.65 0.24 8.32
N VAL A 30 -4.86 0.91 9.45
CA VAL A 30 -5.95 0.59 10.38
C VAL A 30 -7.31 0.73 9.73
N ALA A 31 -7.53 1.82 8.97
CA ALA A 31 -8.78 2.05 8.24
C ALA A 31 -9.05 0.95 7.20
N LEU A 32 -8.02 0.56 6.43
CA LEU A 32 -8.13 -0.51 5.44
C LEU A 32 -8.53 -1.84 6.09
N HIS A 33 -7.88 -2.23 7.19
CA HIS A 33 -8.22 -3.46 7.90
C HIS A 33 -9.53 -3.40 8.68
N TYR A 34 -10.07 -2.21 8.91
CA TYR A 34 -11.40 -2.04 9.49
C TYR A 34 -12.52 -2.18 8.45
N VAL A 35 -12.28 -1.69 7.22
CA VAL A 35 -13.29 -1.62 6.16
C VAL A 35 -13.32 -2.89 5.30
N PHE A 36 -12.15 -3.47 5.00
CA PHE A 36 -12.01 -4.60 4.08
C PHE A 36 -11.82 -5.92 4.81
N ASP A 37 -12.45 -6.97 4.29
CA ASP A 37 -12.46 -8.32 4.83
C ASP A 37 -11.21 -9.11 4.38
N THR A 38 -10.04 -8.74 4.90
CA THR A 38 -8.79 -9.46 4.59
C THR A 38 -8.67 -10.76 5.38
N PRO A 39 -8.11 -11.86 4.82
CA PRO A 39 -7.38 -11.95 3.55
C PRO A 39 -8.26 -12.20 2.30
N TYR A 40 -9.59 -12.25 2.44
CA TYR A 40 -10.48 -12.41 1.29
C TYR A 40 -10.32 -11.24 0.32
N ASP A 41 -10.51 -10.01 0.79
CA ASP A 41 -10.11 -8.80 0.07
C ASP A 41 -8.58 -8.71 0.03
N ARG A 42 -8.03 -8.18 -1.05
CA ARG A 42 -6.59 -8.16 -1.28
C ARG A 42 -6.02 -6.76 -1.22
N ILE A 43 -5.00 -6.57 -0.38
CA ILE A 43 -4.26 -5.31 -0.31
C ILE A 43 -2.86 -5.54 -0.89
N VAL A 44 -2.54 -4.77 -1.93
CA VAL A 44 -1.24 -4.78 -2.61
C VAL A 44 -0.49 -3.50 -2.23
N TRP A 45 0.61 -3.64 -1.54
CA TRP A 45 1.46 -2.54 -1.11
C TRP A 45 2.58 -2.32 -2.12
N ASP A 46 2.61 -1.14 -2.75
CA ASP A 46 3.71 -0.77 -3.65
C ASP A 46 5.04 -0.73 -2.89
N VAL A 47 6.09 -1.30 -3.47
CA VAL A 47 7.39 -1.54 -2.81
C VAL A 47 7.26 -2.43 -1.56
N GLY A 48 6.28 -2.19 -0.70
CA GLY A 48 6.07 -2.89 0.56
C GLY A 48 6.69 -2.21 1.79
N HIS A 49 7.35 -1.07 1.62
CA HIS A 49 8.01 -0.34 2.71
C HIS A 49 7.03 0.32 3.69
N GLN A 50 5.77 0.50 3.32
CA GLN A 50 4.69 1.04 4.16
C GLN A 50 3.88 -0.04 4.90
N ALA A 51 4.21 -1.33 4.73
CA ALA A 51 3.39 -2.45 5.16
C ALA A 51 3.66 -2.95 6.58
N TYR A 52 4.41 -2.24 7.43
CA TYR A 52 4.69 -2.71 8.78
C TYR A 52 3.44 -2.75 9.65
N GLY A 53 2.57 -1.74 9.55
CA GLY A 53 1.27 -1.75 10.22
C GLY A 53 0.41 -2.94 9.79
N HIS A 54 0.39 -3.25 8.50
CA HIS A 54 -0.28 -4.42 7.94
C HIS A 54 0.24 -5.73 8.60
N LYS A 55 1.55 -5.93 8.70
CA LYS A 55 2.13 -7.10 9.35
C LYS A 55 1.73 -7.21 10.83
N ILE A 56 1.70 -6.09 11.55
CA ILE A 56 1.31 -6.06 12.97
C ILE A 56 -0.15 -6.43 13.15
N LEU A 57 -1.05 -5.97 12.26
CA LEU A 57 -2.48 -6.25 12.33
C LEU A 57 -2.86 -7.65 11.84
N THR A 58 -1.98 -8.31 11.09
CA THR A 58 -2.21 -9.61 10.47
C THR A 58 -1.33 -10.70 11.08
N GLU A 59 -1.60 -11.08 12.34
CA GLU A 59 -1.05 -12.22 13.08
C GLU A 59 0.46 -12.17 13.39
N ARG A 60 1.21 -11.21 12.87
CA ARG A 60 2.66 -11.12 13.08
C ARG A 60 3.09 -10.17 14.19
N ARG A 61 2.11 -9.69 14.95
CA ARG A 61 2.30 -8.72 16.04
C ARG A 61 3.39 -9.13 17.02
N ASP A 62 3.32 -10.36 17.53
CA ASP A 62 4.21 -10.84 18.59
C ASP A 62 5.58 -11.27 18.08
N ARG A 63 5.73 -11.40 16.77
CA ARG A 63 6.99 -11.70 16.09
C ARG A 63 7.61 -10.48 15.40
N PHE A 64 6.95 -9.32 15.43
CA PHE A 64 7.38 -8.16 14.66
C PHE A 64 8.79 -7.66 15.04
N TYR A 65 9.24 -7.89 16.27
CA TYR A 65 10.60 -7.62 16.72
C TYR A 65 11.70 -8.38 15.94
N THR A 66 11.33 -9.41 15.19
CA THR A 66 12.24 -10.16 14.32
C THR A 66 12.29 -9.62 12.89
N CYS A 67 11.54 -8.56 12.57
CA CYS A 67 11.49 -7.99 11.23
C CYS A 67 12.89 -7.61 10.73
N ARG A 68 13.24 -8.05 9.52
CA ARG A 68 14.55 -7.88 8.87
C ARG A 68 15.74 -8.56 9.57
N LYS A 69 15.49 -9.48 10.51
CA LYS A 69 16.53 -10.32 11.09
C LYS A 69 16.63 -11.65 10.36
N LEU A 70 17.78 -12.29 10.45
CA LEU A 70 17.99 -13.63 9.91
C LEU A 70 16.97 -14.61 10.52
N ASN A 71 16.29 -15.38 9.69
CA ASN A 71 15.18 -16.29 10.07
C ASN A 71 14.00 -15.60 10.75
N GLY A 72 13.91 -14.27 10.67
CA GLY A 72 12.80 -13.46 11.14
C GLY A 72 11.80 -13.10 10.05
N LEU A 73 10.94 -12.13 10.35
CA LEU A 73 9.97 -11.63 9.39
C LEU A 73 10.65 -10.85 8.25
N SER A 74 10.14 -11.06 7.04
CA SER A 74 10.52 -10.29 5.86
C SER A 74 10.26 -8.78 6.08
N GLY A 75 11.11 -7.94 5.49
CA GLY A 75 10.92 -6.49 5.52
C GLY A 75 9.78 -5.99 4.62
N PHE A 76 9.33 -6.82 3.69
CA PHE A 76 8.22 -6.54 2.77
C PHE A 76 7.15 -7.63 2.88
N PRO A 77 5.92 -7.39 2.38
CA PRO A 77 4.92 -8.44 2.27
C PRO A 77 5.47 -9.66 1.52
N ASN A 78 5.15 -10.84 2.02
CA ASN A 78 5.60 -12.11 1.44
C ASN A 78 4.48 -13.16 1.58
N PRO A 79 3.86 -13.60 0.48
CA PRO A 79 2.81 -14.64 0.51
C PRO A 79 3.24 -15.97 1.15
N ALA A 80 4.52 -16.27 1.17
CA ALA A 80 5.03 -17.44 1.88
C ALA A 80 5.07 -17.27 3.41
N GLU A 81 4.95 -16.03 3.90
CA GLU A 81 4.96 -15.70 5.33
C GLU A 81 3.55 -15.61 5.92
N SER A 82 2.58 -15.12 5.14
CA SER A 82 1.21 -14.93 5.58
C SER A 82 0.23 -14.88 4.40
N GLU A 83 -0.95 -15.47 4.56
CA GLU A 83 -2.04 -15.40 3.57
C GLU A 83 -2.60 -13.98 3.37
N TYR A 84 -2.36 -13.08 4.32
CA TYR A 84 -2.72 -11.67 4.22
C TYR A 84 -1.83 -10.90 3.23
N ASP A 85 -0.64 -11.39 2.93
CA ASP A 85 0.28 -10.77 2.00
C ASP A 85 -0.07 -11.19 0.56
N ALA A 86 -0.92 -10.41 -0.11
CA ALA A 86 -1.46 -10.75 -1.42
C ALA A 86 -0.42 -10.78 -2.55
N PHE A 87 0.68 -10.03 -2.40
CA PHE A 87 1.69 -9.87 -3.43
C PHE A 87 3.06 -9.62 -2.82
N ILE A 88 4.09 -10.23 -3.40
CA ILE A 88 5.48 -9.92 -3.07
C ILE A 88 5.95 -8.74 -3.91
N ALA A 89 6.34 -7.66 -3.26
CA ALA A 89 6.87 -6.47 -3.92
C ALA A 89 8.33 -6.25 -3.52
N GLY A 90 8.89 -5.13 -3.85
CA GLY A 90 10.28 -4.73 -3.63
C GLY A 90 10.69 -3.70 -4.68
N HIS A 91 9.99 -3.70 -5.82
CA HIS A 91 10.12 -2.72 -6.87
C HIS A 91 8.94 -1.74 -6.85
N ALA A 92 9.21 -0.48 -7.18
CA ALA A 92 8.20 0.57 -7.28
C ALA A 92 7.31 0.40 -8.52
N SER A 93 6.13 1.01 -8.47
CA SER A 93 5.22 1.22 -9.60
C SER A 93 4.46 -0.02 -10.11
N ASN A 94 4.60 -1.18 -9.50
CA ASN A 94 4.00 -2.43 -9.99
C ASN A 94 2.68 -2.83 -9.29
N SER A 95 2.33 -2.16 -8.20
CA SER A 95 1.15 -2.53 -7.39
C SER A 95 -0.17 -2.40 -8.15
N ILE A 96 -0.34 -1.37 -8.97
CA ILE A 96 -1.56 -1.12 -9.72
C ILE A 96 -1.79 -2.24 -10.74
N SER A 97 -0.78 -2.61 -11.53
CA SER A 97 -0.88 -3.69 -12.51
C SER A 97 -1.12 -5.05 -11.85
N ALA A 98 -0.46 -5.34 -10.73
CA ALA A 98 -0.69 -6.57 -9.96
C ALA A 98 -2.11 -6.64 -9.40
N ALA A 99 -2.59 -5.56 -8.79
CA ALA A 99 -3.93 -5.46 -8.23
C ALA A 99 -5.02 -5.54 -9.32
N LEU A 100 -4.79 -4.90 -10.47
CA LEU A 100 -5.70 -5.01 -11.62
C LEU A 100 -5.82 -6.45 -12.11
N GLY A 101 -4.69 -7.16 -12.23
CA GLY A 101 -4.68 -8.59 -12.60
C GLY A 101 -5.49 -9.44 -11.62
N MET A 102 -5.37 -9.18 -10.30
CA MET A 102 -6.17 -9.86 -9.28
C MET A 102 -7.67 -9.53 -9.39
N ALA A 103 -8.03 -8.26 -9.65
CA ALA A 103 -9.42 -7.85 -9.84
C ALA A 103 -10.06 -8.51 -11.07
N ILE A 104 -9.35 -8.53 -12.19
CA ILE A 104 -9.80 -9.23 -13.43
C ILE A 104 -9.93 -10.73 -13.18
N ALA A 105 -8.97 -11.36 -12.50
CA ALA A 105 -9.04 -12.79 -12.18
C ALA A 105 -10.26 -13.13 -11.30
N THR A 106 -10.64 -12.26 -10.37
CA THR A 106 -11.85 -12.41 -9.55
C THR A 106 -13.11 -12.39 -10.40
N GLN A 107 -13.21 -11.48 -11.36
CA GLN A 107 -14.34 -11.41 -12.30
C GLN A 107 -14.43 -12.67 -13.19
N LEU A 108 -13.30 -13.10 -13.73
CA LEU A 108 -13.26 -14.29 -14.60
C LEU A 108 -13.62 -15.59 -13.87
N LYS A 109 -13.35 -15.66 -12.57
CA LYS A 109 -13.70 -16.83 -11.75
C LYS A 109 -15.16 -16.85 -11.32
N HIS A 110 -15.94 -15.80 -11.57
CA HIS A 110 -17.34 -15.66 -11.17
C HIS A 110 -17.53 -15.98 -9.67
N GLU A 111 -16.67 -15.45 -8.80
CA GLU A 111 -16.75 -15.67 -7.36
C GLU A 111 -18.10 -15.15 -6.82
N GLN A 112 -18.78 -15.97 -5.98
CA GLN A 112 -20.11 -15.63 -5.46
C GLN A 112 -20.12 -14.36 -4.61
N LYS A 113 -19.07 -14.12 -3.86
CA LYS A 113 -18.84 -12.88 -3.12
C LYS A 113 -17.86 -12.02 -3.91
N GLU A 114 -18.25 -10.79 -4.13
CA GLU A 114 -17.43 -9.82 -4.83
C GLU A 114 -16.21 -9.42 -3.99
N ARG A 115 -15.03 -9.87 -4.42
CA ARG A 115 -13.75 -9.50 -3.78
C ARG A 115 -13.35 -8.08 -4.15
N LYS A 116 -12.91 -7.31 -3.18
CA LYS A 116 -12.28 -6.00 -3.40
C LYS A 116 -10.76 -6.17 -3.47
N VAL A 117 -10.14 -5.40 -4.36
CA VAL A 117 -8.68 -5.37 -4.48
C VAL A 117 -8.22 -3.94 -4.32
N ILE A 118 -7.24 -3.73 -3.46
CA ILE A 118 -6.75 -2.40 -3.09
C ILE A 118 -5.26 -2.31 -3.43
N ALA A 119 -4.86 -1.32 -4.19
CA ALA A 119 -3.47 -0.96 -4.42
C ALA A 119 -3.13 0.29 -3.60
N VAL A 120 -2.12 0.20 -2.74
CA VAL A 120 -1.59 1.36 -2.00
C VAL A 120 -0.24 1.72 -2.62
N ILE A 121 -0.14 2.91 -3.17
CA ILE A 121 1.04 3.40 -3.89
C ILE A 121 1.47 4.77 -3.35
N GLY A 122 2.77 4.99 -3.25
CA GLY A 122 3.32 6.29 -2.88
C GLY A 122 3.50 7.22 -4.07
N ASP A 123 3.63 8.50 -3.80
CA ASP A 123 3.81 9.61 -4.74
C ASP A 123 5.02 9.42 -5.67
N ALA A 124 6.16 9.03 -5.15
CA ALA A 124 7.32 8.72 -5.99
C ALA A 124 7.10 7.49 -6.90
N SER A 125 6.39 6.49 -6.40
CA SER A 125 6.12 5.26 -7.15
C SER A 125 5.10 5.46 -8.27
N ILE A 126 4.11 6.34 -8.10
CA ILE A 126 3.08 6.60 -9.12
C ILE A 126 3.67 7.33 -10.34
N ALA A 127 4.79 8.02 -10.18
CA ALA A 127 5.49 8.69 -11.29
C ALA A 127 6.18 7.71 -12.26
N GLY A 128 6.28 6.43 -11.93
CA GLY A 128 6.89 5.42 -12.79
C GLY A 128 5.98 5.02 -13.97
N GLY A 129 6.57 4.76 -15.13
CA GLY A 129 5.83 4.42 -16.36
C GLY A 129 4.90 3.21 -16.20
N LEU A 130 5.31 2.19 -15.45
CA LEU A 130 4.50 1.00 -15.18
C LEU A 130 3.21 1.33 -14.39
N ALA A 131 3.27 2.31 -13.48
CA ALA A 131 2.07 2.77 -12.77
C ALA A 131 1.08 3.45 -13.72
N PHE A 132 1.56 4.29 -14.64
CA PHE A 132 0.73 4.91 -15.67
C PHE A 132 0.11 3.88 -16.61
N GLU A 133 0.86 2.87 -17.02
CA GLU A 133 0.34 1.76 -17.81
C GLU A 133 -0.77 1.02 -17.07
N GLY A 134 -0.55 0.73 -15.79
CA GLY A 134 -1.57 0.12 -14.93
C GLY A 134 -2.84 0.97 -14.80
N LEU A 135 -2.69 2.28 -14.56
CA LEU A 135 -3.80 3.23 -14.49
C LEU A 135 -4.58 3.29 -15.81
N ASN A 136 -3.88 3.39 -16.94
CA ASN A 136 -4.49 3.43 -18.25
C ASN A 136 -5.33 2.16 -18.52
N ASN A 137 -4.82 1.00 -18.18
CA ASN A 137 -5.56 -0.26 -18.34
C ASN A 137 -6.72 -0.41 -17.33
N ALA A 138 -6.56 0.07 -16.09
CA ALA A 138 -7.62 0.03 -15.09
C ALA A 138 -8.85 0.86 -15.46
N SER A 139 -8.69 1.90 -16.28
CA SER A 139 -9.78 2.77 -16.73
C SER A 139 -10.70 2.15 -17.80
N ILE A 140 -10.27 1.09 -18.48
CA ILE A 140 -10.98 0.54 -19.64
C ILE A 140 -12.14 -0.38 -19.24
N SER A 141 -12.01 -1.09 -18.13
CA SER A 141 -12.96 -2.11 -17.71
C SER A 141 -13.52 -1.84 -16.33
N PRO A 142 -14.83 -2.05 -16.10
CA PRO A 142 -15.38 -2.09 -14.76
C PRO A 142 -14.65 -3.16 -13.95
N ASN A 143 -14.12 -2.79 -12.78
CA ASN A 143 -13.43 -3.70 -11.89
C ASN A 143 -13.58 -3.23 -10.44
N ASN A 144 -13.26 -4.11 -9.49
CA ASN A 144 -13.33 -3.83 -8.06
C ASN A 144 -11.98 -3.38 -7.49
N LEU A 145 -11.22 -2.63 -8.26
CA LEU A 145 -9.93 -2.08 -7.87
C LEU A 145 -10.10 -0.70 -7.24
N LEU A 146 -9.60 -0.54 -6.02
CA LEU A 146 -9.39 0.74 -5.37
C LEU A 146 -7.90 1.08 -5.41
N ILE A 147 -7.55 2.24 -5.93
CA ILE A 147 -6.18 2.75 -5.93
C ILE A 147 -6.10 3.88 -4.91
N ILE A 148 -5.19 3.76 -3.96
CA ILE A 148 -4.94 4.75 -2.92
C ILE A 148 -3.54 5.32 -3.12
N LEU A 149 -3.48 6.60 -3.46
CA LEU A 149 -2.25 7.37 -3.48
C LEU A 149 -1.97 7.91 -2.08
N ASN A 150 -0.90 7.46 -1.47
CA ASN A 150 -0.39 8.00 -0.21
C ASN A 150 0.72 8.99 -0.53
N ASP A 151 0.38 10.27 -0.54
CA ASP A 151 1.26 11.37 -0.92
C ASP A 151 1.68 12.17 0.31
N ASN A 152 2.98 12.28 0.52
CA ASN A 152 3.60 13.11 1.56
C ASN A 152 4.74 13.99 1.00
N ASP A 153 4.83 14.11 -0.32
CA ASP A 153 5.86 14.86 -1.08
C ASP A 153 7.30 14.46 -0.71
N MET A 154 7.47 13.25 -0.22
CA MET A 154 8.79 12.74 0.22
C MET A 154 8.99 11.28 -0.20
N ALA A 155 10.05 11.07 -0.94
CA ALA A 155 10.60 9.74 -1.20
C ALA A 155 11.88 9.51 -0.36
N ILE A 156 13.02 9.31 -0.99
CA ILE A 156 14.35 9.44 -0.37
C ILE A 156 14.73 10.92 -0.31
N ASP A 157 14.28 11.69 -1.29
CA ASP A 157 14.41 13.13 -1.44
C ASP A 157 13.06 13.70 -1.92
N HIS A 158 12.94 15.00 -2.10
CA HIS A 158 11.75 15.62 -2.66
C HIS A 158 11.43 15.09 -4.06
N ASN A 159 10.15 14.87 -4.30
CA ASN A 159 9.71 14.45 -5.62
C ASN A 159 9.91 15.57 -6.65
N VAL A 160 10.27 15.16 -7.85
CA VAL A 160 10.49 16.06 -8.97
C VAL A 160 9.66 15.65 -10.18
N GLY A 161 9.26 16.63 -10.99
CA GLY A 161 8.58 16.39 -12.25
C GLY A 161 7.14 16.89 -12.30
N GLY A 162 6.59 16.95 -13.51
CA GLY A 162 5.29 17.57 -13.78
C GLY A 162 4.11 16.86 -13.11
N LEU A 163 4.19 15.57 -12.79
CA LEU A 163 3.13 14.87 -12.08
C LEU A 163 3.02 15.36 -10.63
N ASN A 164 4.14 15.55 -9.95
CA ASN A 164 4.15 16.09 -8.60
C ASN A 164 3.54 17.49 -8.56
N GLU A 165 3.96 18.37 -9.47
CA GLU A 165 3.39 19.71 -9.61
C GLU A 165 1.87 19.67 -9.87
N TYR A 166 1.43 18.74 -10.71
CA TYR A 166 0.00 18.54 -11.00
C TYR A 166 -0.79 18.07 -9.76
N LEU A 167 -0.27 17.12 -8.99
CA LEU A 167 -0.91 16.63 -7.78
C LEU A 167 -1.02 17.74 -6.71
N VAL A 168 0.03 18.53 -6.51
CA VAL A 168 0.02 19.69 -5.61
C VAL A 168 -1.06 20.68 -6.04
N ASN A 169 -1.15 20.99 -7.34
CA ASN A 169 -2.16 21.91 -7.87
C ASN A 169 -3.59 21.41 -7.66
N ILE A 170 -3.86 20.13 -7.88
CA ILE A 170 -5.19 19.54 -7.59
C ILE A 170 -5.52 19.65 -6.10
N THR A 171 -4.59 19.33 -5.23
CA THR A 171 -4.80 19.40 -3.78
C THR A 171 -5.09 20.82 -3.34
N CYS A 172 -4.35 21.82 -3.86
CA CYS A 172 -4.61 23.22 -3.61
C CYS A 172 -5.99 23.66 -4.11
N LEU A 173 -6.42 23.23 -5.29
CA LEU A 173 -7.73 23.55 -5.85
C LEU A 173 -8.88 22.97 -5.01
N LEU A 174 -8.74 21.78 -4.46
CA LEU A 174 -9.75 21.16 -3.60
C LEU A 174 -9.94 21.92 -2.27
N TYR A 175 -8.87 22.50 -1.73
CA TYR A 175 -8.94 23.30 -0.50
C TYR A 175 -9.42 24.75 -0.73
N THR A 176 -9.31 25.27 -1.94
CA THR A 176 -9.68 26.66 -2.29
C THR A 176 -11.01 26.76 -3.02
N SER A 177 -11.59 25.65 -3.49
CA SER A 177 -12.92 25.64 -4.07
C SER A 177 -13.97 25.76 -2.95
N PRO A 178 -14.89 26.76 -3.01
CA PRO A 178 -16.02 26.78 -2.10
C PRO A 178 -16.84 25.50 -2.34
N SER A 179 -17.16 24.80 -1.24
CA SER A 179 -18.08 23.67 -1.29
C SER A 179 -19.40 24.11 -1.94
N PRO A 180 -19.96 23.34 -2.86
CA PRO A 180 -21.25 23.64 -3.47
C PRO A 180 -22.37 23.65 -2.44
#